data_048f4f2e8021e2c60b84838dd2fef9ed
#
_entry.id   048f4f2e8021e2c60b84838dd2fef9ed
#
_cell.length_a   1.000
_cell.length_b   1.000
_cell.length_c   1.000
_cell.angle_alpha   90.00
_cell.angle_beta   90.00
_cell.angle_gamma   90.00
#
_symmetry.space_group_name_H-M   'P 1'
#
loop_
_entity.id
_entity.type
_entity.pdbx_description
1 polymer ?
#
loop_
_entity_poly.entity_id
_entity_poly.type
_entity_poly.pdbx_seq_one_letter_code
_entity_poly.pdbx_strand_id
1 'polypeptide(L)'
;MIVDFYRHFDDVELLVFQEVFNGVWDALSDGRVELAIGATQAIPVGGRYAFRDMGTLSWSCVVASDHPLAAMPGPLSDDTLRNWPSLVREDTSRTLPKRITWLLDNQKRVVVPDWESSATCLSAGLCVGMVPTHFARQWIDSGKWVALTLENPFPDAACCLTWQQNEASPALAWLLDYLGDSETLNREWLREPEEAPDSGD
;
A
#
# COMPACT_ATOMS: atom_id res chain seq x y z
N MET A 1 0.78 -1.93 18.47
CA MET A 1 0.00 -0.67 18.46
C MET A 1 -1.36 -0.80 19.14
N ILE A 2 -2.41 -1.48 18.58
CA ILE A 2 -3.77 -1.51 19.15
C ILE A 2 -3.76 -2.00 20.60
N VAL A 3 -3.09 -3.11 20.90
CA VAL A 3 -2.99 -3.64 22.26
C VAL A 3 -2.35 -2.65 23.23
N ASP A 4 -1.29 -1.95 22.80
CA ASP A 4 -0.58 -1.00 23.64
C ASP A 4 -1.39 0.28 23.84
N PHE A 5 -2.16 0.69 22.83
CA PHE A 5 -3.11 1.78 22.94
C PHE A 5 -4.12 1.52 24.09
N TYR A 6 -4.78 0.35 24.09
CA TYR A 6 -5.76 0.00 25.11
C TYR A 6 -5.16 -0.34 26.49
N ARG A 7 -3.85 -0.52 26.58
CA ARG A 7 -3.13 -0.56 27.87
C ARG A 7 -2.90 0.83 28.46
N HIS A 8 -2.93 1.84 27.60
CA HIS A 8 -2.67 3.23 27.98
C HIS A 8 -3.97 4.04 28.15
N PHE A 9 -4.96 3.79 27.32
CA PHE A 9 -6.27 4.43 27.34
C PHE A 9 -7.36 3.39 27.52
N ASP A 10 -8.10 3.45 28.61
CA ASP A 10 -9.20 2.54 28.94
C ASP A 10 -10.58 3.15 28.64
N ASP A 11 -10.66 4.46 28.47
CA ASP A 11 -11.86 5.25 28.23
C ASP A 11 -11.97 5.88 26.83
N VAL A 12 -11.01 5.54 25.93
CA VAL A 12 -10.97 6.06 24.58
C VAL A 12 -11.19 4.95 23.56
N GLU A 13 -12.15 5.12 22.68
CA GLU A 13 -12.38 4.19 21.56
C GLU A 13 -11.44 4.47 20.40
N LEU A 14 -10.70 3.45 19.95
CA LEU A 14 -9.84 3.50 18.78
C LEU A 14 -10.54 2.85 17.58
N LEU A 15 -10.88 3.65 16.58
CA LEU A 15 -11.45 3.18 15.32
C LEU A 15 -10.36 3.09 14.25
N VAL A 16 -10.20 1.89 13.67
CA VAL A 16 -9.20 1.64 12.61
C VAL A 16 -9.93 1.33 11.31
N PHE A 17 -9.65 2.11 10.28
CA PHE A 17 -10.22 1.96 8.95
C PHE A 17 -9.13 1.65 7.92
N GLN A 18 -9.53 1.00 6.85
CA GLN A 18 -8.70 0.84 5.66
C GLN A 18 -9.26 1.69 4.53
N GLU A 19 -8.47 2.63 4.08
CA GLU A 19 -8.80 3.51 2.95
C GLU A 19 -7.79 3.31 1.81
N VAL A 20 -8.20 3.61 0.59
CA VAL A 20 -7.39 3.42 -0.62
C VAL A 20 -7.27 4.74 -1.36
N PHE A 21 -6.04 5.12 -1.72
CA PHE A 21 -5.69 6.31 -2.50
C PHE A 21 -6.28 7.61 -1.94
N ASN A 22 -7.10 8.32 -2.74
CA ASN A 22 -7.70 9.58 -2.31
C ASN A 22 -8.73 9.41 -1.18
N GLY A 23 -9.22 8.19 -0.94
CA GLY A 23 -10.05 7.90 0.22
C GLY A 23 -9.39 8.22 1.55
N VAL A 24 -8.05 8.09 1.63
CA VAL A 24 -7.27 8.49 2.82
C VAL A 24 -7.38 9.99 3.08
N TRP A 25 -7.23 10.80 2.03
CA TRP A 25 -7.31 12.27 2.12
C TRP A 25 -8.73 12.76 2.37
N ASP A 26 -9.73 12.08 1.78
CA ASP A 26 -11.14 12.33 2.07
C ASP A 26 -11.44 12.07 3.56
N ALA A 27 -10.99 10.94 4.09
CA ALA A 27 -11.22 10.57 5.48
C ALA A 27 -10.61 11.56 6.48
N LEU A 28 -9.42 12.08 6.18
CA LEU A 28 -8.80 13.15 6.95
C LEU A 28 -9.53 14.49 6.79
N SER A 29 -9.94 14.83 5.57
CA SER A 29 -10.58 16.11 5.26
C SER A 29 -11.96 16.25 5.90
N ASP A 30 -12.75 15.19 5.89
CA ASP A 30 -14.11 15.17 6.46
C ASP A 30 -14.15 14.79 7.95
N GLY A 31 -12.98 14.57 8.57
CA GLY A 31 -12.87 14.30 10.00
C GLY A 31 -13.26 12.89 10.42
N ARG A 32 -13.38 11.94 9.49
CA ARG A 32 -13.61 10.51 9.82
C ARG A 32 -12.42 9.88 10.50
N VAL A 33 -11.21 10.38 10.23
CA VAL A 33 -9.97 9.95 10.88
C VAL A 33 -9.13 11.16 11.29
N GLU A 34 -8.41 11.04 12.40
CA GLU A 34 -7.48 12.07 12.89
C GLU A 34 -6.05 11.83 12.37
N LEU A 35 -5.72 10.58 12.05
CA LEU A 35 -4.39 10.12 11.66
C LEU A 35 -4.49 9.13 10.52
N ALA A 36 -3.60 9.23 9.54
CA ALA A 36 -3.46 8.26 8.46
C ALA A 36 -2.00 7.79 8.34
N ILE A 37 -1.82 6.48 8.23
CA ILE A 37 -0.51 5.83 8.07
C ILE A 37 -0.41 5.29 6.64
N GLY A 38 0.66 5.63 5.93
CA GLY A 38 0.89 5.18 4.56
C GLY A 38 0.11 5.97 3.50
N ALA A 39 -0.29 7.21 3.82
CA ALA A 39 -0.86 8.11 2.82
C ALA A 39 0.19 8.41 1.73
N THR A 40 -0.24 8.47 0.47
CA THR A 40 0.65 8.94 -0.60
C THR A 40 0.91 10.43 -0.44
N GLN A 41 2.13 10.89 -0.74
CA GLN A 41 2.51 12.32 -0.61
C GLN A 41 1.85 13.25 -1.65
N ALA A 42 0.86 12.78 -2.40
CA ALA A 42 0.01 13.60 -3.27
C ALA A 42 -1.02 14.38 -2.43
N ILE A 43 -0.54 15.35 -1.66
CA ILE A 43 -1.33 16.12 -0.68
C ILE A 43 -2.35 17.01 -1.42
N PRO A 44 -3.65 16.96 -1.09
CA PRO A 44 -4.66 17.83 -1.69
C PRO A 44 -4.40 19.31 -1.36
N VAL A 45 -4.64 20.17 -2.33
CA VAL A 45 -4.52 21.63 -2.17
C VAL A 45 -5.60 22.14 -1.21
N GLY A 46 -5.20 22.99 -0.24
CA GLY A 46 -6.11 23.68 0.68
C GLY A 46 -6.31 23.01 2.05
N GLY A 47 -5.80 21.81 2.27
CA GLY A 47 -5.79 21.15 3.58
C GLY A 47 -4.65 21.65 4.48
N ARG A 48 -4.90 21.73 5.79
CA ARG A 48 -3.85 21.95 6.79
C ARG A 48 -3.43 20.62 7.38
N TYR A 49 -2.47 19.97 6.73
CA TYR A 49 -1.95 18.68 7.18
C TYR A 49 -0.51 18.85 7.67
N ALA A 50 -0.22 18.22 8.80
CA ALA A 50 1.13 17.90 9.20
C ALA A 50 1.46 16.49 8.71
N PHE A 51 2.72 16.24 8.42
CA PHE A 51 3.15 14.91 7.98
C PHE A 51 4.55 14.60 8.46
N ARG A 52 4.81 13.31 8.54
CA ARG A 52 6.13 12.73 8.81
C ARG A 52 6.44 11.76 7.67
N ASP A 53 7.59 11.91 7.06
CA ASP A 53 8.01 11.05 5.96
C ASP A 53 8.12 9.59 6.43
N MET A 54 7.65 8.66 5.62
CA MET A 54 7.78 7.22 5.85
C MET A 54 8.77 6.58 4.86
N GLY A 55 9.19 7.31 3.82
CA GLY A 55 10.00 6.79 2.74
C GLY A 55 9.17 6.41 1.51
N THR A 56 9.70 5.50 0.74
CA THR A 56 9.17 5.14 -0.58
C THR A 56 8.65 3.71 -0.60
N LEU A 57 7.44 3.54 -1.09
CA LEU A 57 6.81 2.24 -1.28
C LEU A 57 7.10 1.73 -2.69
N SER A 58 7.82 0.63 -2.79
CA SER A 58 8.09 -0.05 -4.05
C SER A 58 6.99 -1.04 -4.42
N TRP A 59 6.80 -1.24 -5.71
CA TRP A 59 5.75 -2.10 -6.25
C TRP A 59 6.31 -3.25 -7.07
N SER A 60 5.70 -4.42 -6.93
CA SER A 60 5.99 -5.61 -7.73
C SER A 60 4.77 -6.00 -8.54
N CYS A 61 4.99 -6.24 -9.85
CA CYS A 61 3.99 -6.91 -10.69
C CYS A 61 4.13 -8.41 -10.49
N VAL A 62 3.07 -9.07 -10.04
CA VAL A 62 3.13 -10.49 -9.67
C VAL A 62 1.99 -11.30 -10.28
N VAL A 63 2.26 -12.58 -10.45
CA VAL A 63 1.30 -13.62 -10.82
C VAL A 63 1.55 -14.90 -10.03
N ALA A 64 0.60 -15.83 -10.01
CA ALA A 64 0.84 -17.19 -9.50
C ALA A 64 1.96 -17.88 -10.28
N SER A 65 2.69 -18.78 -9.65
CA SER A 65 3.83 -19.49 -10.27
C SER A 65 3.43 -20.40 -11.45
N ASP A 66 2.19 -20.84 -11.51
CA ASP A 66 1.60 -21.63 -12.61
C ASP A 66 0.86 -20.77 -13.65
N HIS A 67 0.84 -19.45 -13.47
CA HIS A 67 0.21 -18.53 -14.42
C HIS A 67 1.02 -18.46 -15.72
N PRO A 68 0.38 -18.42 -16.92
CA PRO A 68 1.11 -18.38 -18.21
C PRO A 68 2.16 -17.28 -18.32
N LEU A 69 1.93 -16.10 -17.74
CA LEU A 69 2.91 -15.02 -17.72
C LEU A 69 4.19 -15.34 -16.95
N ALA A 70 4.14 -16.26 -15.98
CA ALA A 70 5.31 -16.63 -15.18
C ALA A 70 6.39 -17.32 -16.02
N ALA A 71 6.00 -18.02 -17.10
CA ALA A 71 6.91 -18.69 -18.02
C ALA A 71 7.36 -17.83 -19.22
N MET A 72 6.81 -16.63 -19.36
CA MET A 72 7.16 -15.74 -20.48
C MET A 72 8.48 -15.02 -20.21
N PRO A 73 9.38 -14.93 -21.21
CA PRO A 73 10.57 -14.13 -21.05
C PRO A 73 10.21 -12.64 -20.96
N GLY A 74 10.76 -11.96 -19.95
CA GLY A 74 10.61 -10.52 -19.78
C GLY A 74 11.66 -9.72 -20.58
N PRO A 75 11.52 -8.39 -20.62
CA PRO A 75 10.43 -7.61 -20.04
C PRO A 75 9.10 -7.74 -20.79
N LEU A 76 7.98 -7.73 -20.08
CA LEU A 76 6.64 -7.85 -20.67
C LEU A 76 6.08 -6.48 -21.06
N SER A 77 5.45 -6.40 -22.22
CA SER A 77 4.79 -5.20 -22.72
C SER A 77 3.38 -5.02 -22.11
N ASP A 78 2.88 -3.78 -22.15
CA ASP A 78 1.51 -3.46 -21.76
C ASP A 78 0.48 -4.24 -22.59
N ASP A 79 0.74 -4.47 -23.88
CA ASP A 79 -0.15 -5.26 -24.75
C ASP A 79 -0.23 -6.73 -24.32
N THR A 80 0.88 -7.28 -23.81
CA THR A 80 0.90 -8.63 -23.24
C THR A 80 0.07 -8.69 -21.96
N LEU A 81 0.28 -7.73 -21.06
CA LEU A 81 -0.45 -7.65 -19.78
C LEU A 81 -1.95 -7.44 -19.96
N ARG A 82 -2.35 -6.64 -20.97
CA ARG A 82 -3.75 -6.31 -21.27
C ARG A 82 -4.62 -7.53 -21.58
N ASN A 83 -4.03 -8.63 -22.02
CA ASN A 83 -4.75 -9.87 -22.30
C ASN A 83 -5.23 -10.61 -21.04
N TRP A 84 -4.73 -10.20 -19.86
CA TRP A 84 -5.05 -10.82 -18.57
C TRP A 84 -5.80 -9.84 -17.66
N PRO A 85 -6.73 -10.34 -16.82
CA PRO A 85 -7.39 -9.48 -15.83
C PRO A 85 -6.38 -8.84 -14.89
N SER A 86 -6.53 -7.55 -14.59
CA SER A 86 -5.74 -6.85 -13.58
C SER A 86 -6.43 -6.87 -12.23
N LEU A 87 -5.70 -7.15 -11.17
CA LEU A 87 -6.14 -6.96 -9.80
C LEU A 87 -6.25 -5.47 -9.50
N VAL A 88 -7.38 -5.03 -8.99
CA VAL A 88 -7.65 -3.62 -8.70
C VAL A 88 -8.19 -3.48 -7.28
N ARG A 89 -7.62 -2.56 -6.53
CA ARG A 89 -8.23 -2.01 -5.32
C ARG A 89 -8.77 -0.62 -5.66
N GLU A 90 -10.10 -0.47 -5.60
CA GLU A 90 -10.73 0.79 -5.98
C GLU A 90 -10.44 1.88 -4.95
N ASP A 91 -10.25 3.10 -5.45
CA ASP A 91 -10.16 4.30 -4.62
C ASP A 91 -11.45 4.48 -3.81
N THR A 92 -11.32 4.61 -2.50
CA THR A 92 -12.44 4.73 -1.56
C THR A 92 -12.91 6.17 -1.37
N SER A 93 -12.37 7.11 -2.14
CA SER A 93 -12.75 8.51 -2.03
C SER A 93 -14.25 8.72 -2.34
N ARG A 94 -14.87 9.64 -1.60
CA ARG A 94 -16.29 9.99 -1.70
C ARG A 94 -16.48 11.34 -2.38
N THR A 95 -15.58 12.28 -2.15
CA THR A 95 -15.66 13.66 -2.62
C THR A 95 -14.54 14.02 -3.57
N LEU A 96 -13.34 13.50 -3.37
CA LEU A 96 -12.22 13.71 -4.26
C LEU A 96 -12.34 12.85 -5.52
N PRO A 97 -11.79 13.26 -6.66
CA PRO A 97 -11.75 12.44 -7.87
C PRO A 97 -11.07 11.10 -7.59
N LYS A 98 -11.72 10.00 -7.97
CA LYS A 98 -11.16 8.65 -7.82
C LYS A 98 -9.92 8.49 -8.68
N ARG A 99 -8.88 7.93 -8.11
CA ARG A 99 -7.67 7.53 -8.83
C ARG A 99 -7.87 6.13 -9.43
N ILE A 100 -7.45 5.98 -10.67
CA ILE A 100 -7.33 4.69 -11.33
C ILE A 100 -5.83 4.48 -11.54
N THR A 101 -5.30 3.43 -10.94
CA THR A 101 -3.89 3.11 -11.05
C THR A 101 -3.74 1.65 -11.47
N TRP A 102 -2.70 1.37 -12.26
CA TRP A 102 -2.30 0.01 -12.67
C TRP A 102 -3.35 -0.76 -13.49
N LEU A 103 -4.25 -0.06 -14.13
CA LEU A 103 -5.20 -0.64 -15.06
C LEU A 103 -4.92 -0.07 -16.45
N LEU A 104 -4.63 -0.95 -17.39
CA LEU A 104 -4.45 -0.57 -18.80
C LEU A 104 -5.81 -0.36 -19.49
N ASP A 105 -5.83 0.48 -20.51
CA ASP A 105 -7.05 0.74 -21.27
C ASP A 105 -7.65 -0.56 -21.82
N ASN A 106 -8.95 -0.75 -21.60
CA ASN A 106 -9.72 -1.93 -21.99
C ASN A 106 -9.30 -3.25 -21.32
N GLN A 107 -8.43 -3.22 -20.32
CA GLN A 107 -8.08 -4.40 -19.54
C GLN A 107 -9.24 -4.82 -18.62
N LYS A 108 -9.53 -6.12 -18.57
CA LYS A 108 -10.47 -6.67 -17.58
C LYS A 108 -9.90 -6.50 -16.16
N ARG A 109 -10.79 -6.32 -15.19
CA ARG A 109 -10.39 -6.14 -13.80
C ARG A 109 -11.02 -7.16 -12.87
N VAL A 110 -10.27 -7.53 -11.84
CA VAL A 110 -10.73 -8.25 -10.65
C VAL A 110 -10.67 -7.26 -9.50
N VAL A 111 -11.82 -6.84 -9.00
CA VAL A 111 -11.91 -5.83 -7.94
C VAL A 111 -12.06 -6.51 -6.60
N VAL A 112 -11.21 -6.16 -5.65
CA VAL A 112 -11.19 -6.72 -4.30
C VAL A 112 -11.05 -5.64 -3.24
N PRO A 113 -11.60 -5.86 -2.01
CA PRO A 113 -11.62 -4.83 -0.97
C PRO A 113 -10.29 -4.70 -0.21
N ASP A 114 -9.51 -5.78 -0.08
CA ASP A 114 -8.37 -5.86 0.83
C ASP A 114 -7.22 -6.71 0.28
N TRP A 115 -6.11 -6.75 1.02
CA TRP A 115 -4.91 -7.49 0.63
C TRP A 115 -5.06 -9.01 0.79
N GLU A 116 -5.90 -9.50 1.68
CA GLU A 116 -6.16 -10.94 1.86
C GLU A 116 -6.91 -11.50 0.65
N SER A 117 -7.96 -10.81 0.21
CA SER A 117 -8.68 -11.12 -1.03
C SER A 117 -7.77 -10.99 -2.25
N SER A 118 -6.86 -9.99 -2.26
CA SER A 118 -5.85 -9.84 -3.31
C SER A 118 -4.94 -11.07 -3.38
N ALA A 119 -4.41 -11.52 -2.25
CA ALA A 119 -3.55 -12.69 -2.19
C ALA A 119 -4.27 -13.96 -2.64
N THR A 120 -5.53 -14.11 -2.29
CA THR A 120 -6.37 -15.25 -2.71
C THR A 120 -6.55 -15.27 -4.22
N CYS A 121 -6.93 -14.15 -4.84
CA CYS A 121 -7.13 -14.06 -6.29
C CYS A 121 -5.83 -14.28 -7.08
N LEU A 122 -4.73 -13.68 -6.62
CA LEU A 122 -3.42 -13.85 -7.24
C LEU A 122 -2.93 -15.31 -7.13
N SER A 123 -3.03 -15.94 -5.96
CA SER A 123 -2.60 -17.32 -5.75
C SER A 123 -3.46 -18.35 -6.53
N ALA A 124 -4.69 -17.98 -6.87
CA ALA A 124 -5.57 -18.78 -7.72
C ALA A 124 -5.30 -18.59 -9.23
N GLY A 125 -4.31 -17.77 -9.62
CA GLY A 125 -3.98 -17.52 -11.02
C GLY A 125 -5.04 -16.74 -11.80
N LEU A 126 -5.95 -16.01 -11.12
CA LEU A 126 -7.07 -15.32 -11.76
C LEU A 126 -6.67 -14.02 -12.46
N CYS A 127 -5.57 -13.42 -12.08
CA CYS A 127 -5.19 -12.07 -12.50
C CYS A 127 -3.70 -11.81 -12.34
N VAL A 128 -3.24 -10.77 -13.01
CA VAL A 128 -1.96 -10.11 -12.74
C VAL A 128 -2.18 -8.98 -11.73
N GLY A 129 -1.28 -8.76 -10.80
CA GLY A 129 -1.45 -7.73 -9.77
C GLY A 129 -0.22 -6.90 -9.52
N MET A 130 -0.46 -5.60 -9.29
CA MET A 130 0.53 -4.71 -8.70
C MET A 130 0.31 -4.67 -7.19
N VAL A 131 1.31 -5.11 -6.46
CA VAL A 131 1.25 -5.17 -4.99
C VAL A 131 2.51 -4.55 -4.38
N PRO A 132 2.45 -4.05 -3.13
CA PRO A 132 3.64 -3.60 -2.44
C PRO A 132 4.70 -4.71 -2.40
N THR A 133 5.95 -4.37 -2.71
CA THR A 133 7.04 -5.35 -2.78
C THR A 133 7.22 -6.10 -1.46
N HIS A 134 7.16 -5.39 -0.33
CA HIS A 134 7.25 -6.03 0.99
C HIS A 134 6.10 -7.01 1.27
N PHE A 135 4.89 -6.74 0.75
CA PHE A 135 3.77 -7.66 0.85
C PHE A 135 3.98 -8.90 -0.03
N ALA A 136 4.47 -8.72 -1.26
CA ALA A 136 4.68 -9.81 -2.21
C ALA A 136 5.76 -10.81 -1.75
N ARG A 137 6.77 -10.34 -1.03
CA ARG A 137 7.99 -11.08 -0.71
C ARG A 137 7.72 -12.46 -0.15
N GLN A 138 6.89 -12.59 0.87
CA GLN A 138 6.58 -13.91 1.48
C GLN A 138 6.05 -14.95 0.48
N TRP A 139 5.33 -14.49 -0.54
CA TRP A 139 4.76 -15.35 -1.59
C TRP A 139 5.79 -15.68 -2.68
N ILE A 140 6.66 -14.72 -2.99
CA ILE A 140 7.76 -14.90 -3.94
C ILE A 140 8.79 -15.84 -3.35
N ASP A 141 9.23 -15.62 -2.12
CA ASP A 141 10.23 -16.45 -1.43
C ASP A 141 9.74 -17.90 -1.22
N SER A 142 8.43 -18.07 -1.03
CA SER A 142 7.82 -19.41 -0.97
C SER A 142 7.57 -20.06 -2.33
N GLY A 143 7.92 -19.41 -3.43
CA GLY A 143 7.71 -19.89 -4.81
C GLY A 143 6.25 -19.97 -5.26
N LYS A 144 5.32 -19.37 -4.51
CA LYS A 144 3.90 -19.32 -4.88
C LYS A 144 3.60 -18.27 -5.94
N TRP A 145 4.35 -17.14 -5.90
CA TRP A 145 4.23 -16.07 -6.89
C TRP A 145 5.55 -15.85 -7.61
N VAL A 146 5.44 -15.31 -8.82
CA VAL A 146 6.57 -14.87 -9.64
C VAL A 146 6.43 -13.37 -9.88
N ALA A 147 7.51 -12.63 -9.63
CA ALA A 147 7.62 -11.23 -9.98
C ALA A 147 7.94 -11.11 -11.48
N LEU A 148 7.15 -10.29 -12.19
CA LEU A 148 7.30 -10.04 -13.61
C LEU A 148 8.17 -8.80 -13.86
N THR A 149 9.06 -8.88 -14.82
CA THR A 149 9.80 -7.71 -15.34
C THR A 149 8.97 -7.05 -16.42
N LEU A 150 8.73 -5.74 -16.31
CA LEU A 150 7.91 -4.95 -17.22
C LEU A 150 8.77 -4.01 -18.08
N GLU A 151 8.33 -3.76 -19.33
CA GLU A 151 8.91 -2.71 -20.18
C GLU A 151 8.68 -1.31 -19.59
N ASN A 152 7.49 -1.10 -19.02
CA ASN A 152 7.09 0.14 -18.36
C ASN A 152 6.86 -0.12 -16.87
N PRO A 153 7.91 -0.14 -16.02
CA PRO A 153 7.76 -0.35 -14.59
C PRO A 153 7.01 0.81 -13.95
N PHE A 154 6.20 0.51 -12.95
CA PHE A 154 5.51 1.54 -12.19
C PHE A 154 6.48 2.28 -11.28
N PRO A 155 6.31 3.61 -11.15
CA PRO A 155 7.13 4.39 -10.24
C PRO A 155 6.79 4.05 -8.78
N ASP A 156 7.80 4.08 -7.96
CA ASP A 156 7.65 4.00 -6.53
C ASP A 156 6.82 5.18 -6.00
N ALA A 157 6.13 4.97 -4.88
CA ALA A 157 5.26 5.96 -4.28
C ALA A 157 5.82 6.45 -2.94
N ALA A 158 6.10 7.75 -2.85
CA ALA A 158 6.43 8.35 -1.56
C ALA A 158 5.23 8.30 -0.61
N CYS A 159 5.45 7.85 0.62
CA CYS A 159 4.44 7.65 1.65
C CYS A 159 4.72 8.49 2.89
N CYS A 160 3.66 8.84 3.61
CA CYS A 160 3.76 9.60 4.86
C CYS A 160 2.76 9.14 5.91
N LEU A 161 3.14 9.35 7.16
CA LEU A 161 2.22 9.48 8.28
C LEU A 161 1.68 10.91 8.25
N THR A 162 0.37 11.11 8.30
CA THR A 162 -0.23 12.44 8.20
C THR A 162 -1.43 12.61 9.11
N TRP A 163 -1.64 13.83 9.59
CA TRP A 163 -2.76 14.21 10.46
C TRP A 163 -3.15 15.67 10.20
N GLN A 164 -4.33 16.05 10.66
CA GLN A 164 -4.74 17.45 10.59
C GLN A 164 -3.92 18.31 11.54
N GLN A 165 -3.46 19.46 11.09
CA GLN A 165 -2.65 20.42 11.87
C GLN A 165 -3.55 21.22 12.84
N ASN A 166 -4.26 20.50 13.69
CA ASN A 166 -5.08 21.03 14.77
C ASN A 166 -4.40 20.77 16.11
N GLU A 167 -5.01 21.22 17.22
CA GLU A 167 -4.59 20.81 18.55
C GLU A 167 -4.77 19.30 18.68
N ALA A 168 -3.65 18.58 18.94
CA ALA A 168 -3.67 17.13 19.02
C ALA A 168 -4.37 16.69 20.31
N SER A 169 -5.32 15.75 20.21
CA SER A 169 -5.85 15.07 21.38
C SER A 169 -4.75 14.30 22.11
N PRO A 170 -4.89 14.01 23.43
CA PRO A 170 -3.92 13.17 24.15
C PRO A 170 -3.68 11.83 23.46
N ALA A 171 -4.72 11.23 22.89
CA ALA A 171 -4.64 9.96 22.16
C ALA A 171 -3.83 10.11 20.86
N LEU A 172 -4.07 11.17 20.09
CA LEU A 172 -3.29 11.46 18.88
C LEU A 172 -1.82 11.75 19.20
N ALA A 173 -1.56 12.55 20.25
CA ALA A 173 -0.19 12.85 20.68
C ALA A 173 0.56 11.57 21.08
N TRP A 174 -0.08 10.68 21.82
CA TRP A 174 0.48 9.38 22.18
C TRP A 174 0.76 8.51 20.96
N LEU A 175 -0.18 8.44 19.99
CA LEU A 175 0.02 7.67 18.76
C LEU A 175 1.21 8.20 17.94
N LEU A 176 1.36 9.52 17.85
CA LEU A 176 2.48 10.14 17.13
C LEU A 176 3.83 9.87 17.79
N ASP A 177 3.87 9.79 19.13
CA ASP A 177 5.07 9.42 19.89
C ASP A 177 5.35 7.91 19.74
N TYR A 178 4.34 7.07 19.88
CA TYR A 178 4.43 5.61 19.73
C TYR A 178 4.94 5.19 18.34
N LEU A 179 4.47 5.83 17.30
CA LEU A 179 4.85 5.53 15.91
C LEU A 179 6.28 5.97 15.57
N GLY A 180 6.85 6.88 16.38
CA GLY A 180 8.24 7.28 16.27
C GLY A 180 8.53 8.24 15.12
N ASP A 181 9.80 8.34 14.77
CA ASP A 181 10.32 9.21 13.72
C ASP A 181 10.23 8.57 12.31
N SER A 182 10.73 9.28 11.31
CA SER A 182 10.74 8.81 9.91
C SER A 182 11.54 7.52 9.72
N GLU A 183 12.65 7.34 10.44
CA GLU A 183 13.46 6.13 10.35
C GLU A 183 12.72 4.92 10.93
N THR A 184 12.08 5.08 12.08
CA THR A 184 11.24 4.06 12.71
C THR A 184 10.06 3.70 11.83
N LEU A 185 9.38 4.70 11.26
CA LEU A 185 8.25 4.48 10.35
C LEU A 185 8.65 3.70 9.10
N ASN A 186 9.78 4.04 8.50
CA ASN A 186 10.31 3.33 7.34
C ASN A 186 10.56 1.86 7.68
N ARG A 187 11.38 1.61 8.72
CA ARG A 187 11.75 0.26 9.13
C ARG A 187 10.57 -0.61 9.53
N GLU A 188 9.61 -0.08 10.28
CA GLU A 188 8.51 -0.89 10.85
C GLU A 188 7.33 -1.07 9.90
N TRP A 189 7.10 -0.10 9.00
CA TRP A 189 5.89 -0.08 8.17
C TRP A 189 6.14 -0.37 6.69
N LEU A 190 7.26 0.06 6.13
CA LEU A 190 7.59 -0.22 4.74
C LEU A 190 8.44 -1.48 4.58
N ARG A 191 9.15 -1.89 5.65
CA ARG A 191 9.94 -3.12 5.70
C ARG A 191 10.78 -3.32 4.43
N GLU A 192 11.60 -2.34 4.11
CA GLU A 192 12.69 -2.63 3.20
C GLU A 192 13.54 -3.73 3.87
N PRO A 193 13.83 -4.83 3.19
CA PRO A 193 14.66 -5.85 3.78
C PRO A 193 16.03 -5.28 4.03
N GLU A 194 16.54 -5.47 5.23
CA GLU A 194 17.99 -5.40 5.43
C GLU A 194 18.63 -6.29 4.36
N GLU A 195 19.50 -5.71 3.55
CA GLU A 195 20.38 -6.48 2.66
C GLU A 195 21.02 -7.55 3.55
N ALA A 196 20.81 -8.81 3.19
CA ALA A 196 21.45 -9.90 3.90
C ALA A 196 22.95 -9.58 3.92
N PRO A 197 23.63 -9.67 5.09
CA PRO A 197 25.06 -9.39 5.15
C PRO A 197 25.73 -10.26 4.11
N ASP A 198 26.47 -9.59 3.22
CA ASP A 198 27.26 -10.23 2.18
C ASP A 198 28.08 -11.33 2.88
N SER A 199 27.72 -12.58 2.64
CA SER A 199 28.49 -13.73 3.09
C SER A 199 29.74 -13.78 2.22
N GLY A 200 30.64 -12.82 2.45
CA GLY A 200 31.97 -12.83 1.90
C GLY A 200 32.70 -14.08 2.36
N ASP A 201 33.02 -14.91 1.42
CA ASP A 201 34.01 -15.99 1.51
C ASP A 201 35.38 -15.47 1.90
#